data_04eb41b4aa6efc3ca5c82ea71ae85c59
#
_entry.id   04eb41b4aa6efc3ca5c82ea71ae85c59
#
_cell.length_a   1.000
_cell.length_b   1.000
_cell.length_c   1.000
_cell.angle_alpha   90.00
_cell.angle_beta   90.00
_cell.angle_gamma   90.00
#
_symmetry.space_group_name_H-M   'P 1'
#
loop_
_entity.id
_entity.type
_entity.pdbx_description
1 polymer ?
#
loop_
_entity_poly.entity_id
_entity_poly.type
_entity_poly.pdbx_seq_one_letter_code
_entity_poly.pdbx_strand_id
1 'polypeptide(L)'
;MSRTSASNSPSKYYKFAFCDGLEALSARNHKTPFPSHFHPTYNITLIYDGVFDTKLHDRLLIAPTGAILITNPLEIHANPFQGDSSVSFFTFYISPDFLDYCNDGKPVRFNQNSIEDIALFAELHQMAFKLSTNYAPELLENELKGTLAKLSFRHGSDYIQIPQETQLLFNELFATDYFEKFSLGDAAKRFGIDKYKFIRLFKDQTGLTPNNYFIYKRIEQSKVMLAEGRDLLSIAIDLGFYDVAHYCNHFKKFTGISPMVYTSAR
;
A
#
# COMPACT_ATOMS: atom_id res chain seq x y z
N MET A 1 -6.39 -39.36 15.32
CA MET A 1 -5.54 -38.83 14.22
C MET A 1 -6.12 -37.51 13.77
N SER A 2 -5.73 -36.43 14.43
CA SER A 2 -6.16 -35.07 14.08
C SER A 2 -5.23 -34.50 13.00
N ARG A 3 -5.75 -34.33 11.80
CA ARG A 3 -5.05 -33.62 10.74
C ARG A 3 -5.14 -32.12 11.06
N THR A 4 -4.06 -31.55 11.58
CA THR A 4 -3.83 -30.12 11.56
C THR A 4 -3.67 -29.69 10.12
N SER A 5 -4.73 -29.18 9.49
CA SER A 5 -4.64 -28.47 8.23
C SER A 5 -3.94 -27.15 8.50
N ALA A 6 -2.63 -27.08 8.25
CA ALA A 6 -1.95 -25.83 8.09
C ALA A 6 -2.68 -25.07 6.95
N SER A 7 -3.34 -23.96 7.27
CA SER A 7 -3.98 -23.11 6.29
C SER A 7 -2.87 -22.52 5.40
N ASN A 8 -2.68 -23.10 4.22
CA ASN A 8 -1.88 -22.51 3.17
C ASN A 8 -2.62 -21.26 2.65
N SER A 9 -2.58 -20.18 3.42
CA SER A 9 -2.99 -18.89 2.91
C SER A 9 -2.02 -18.53 1.78
N PRO A 10 -2.48 -18.26 0.55
CA PRO A 10 -1.60 -17.93 -0.58
C PRO A 10 -0.84 -16.63 -0.36
N SER A 11 -1.17 -15.85 0.67
CA SER A 11 -0.53 -14.58 1.00
C SER A 11 -0.01 -14.58 2.43
N LYS A 12 1.20 -14.07 2.63
CA LYS A 12 1.85 -13.91 3.93
C LYS A 12 2.29 -12.46 4.11
N TYR A 13 1.96 -11.88 5.25
CA TYR A 13 2.36 -10.54 5.62
C TYR A 13 3.44 -10.57 6.69
N TYR A 14 4.39 -9.64 6.61
CA TYR A 14 5.52 -9.54 7.53
C TYR A 14 5.58 -8.12 8.10
N LYS A 15 5.98 -8.01 9.35
CA LYS A 15 6.25 -6.75 10.05
C LYS A 15 7.59 -6.83 10.73
N PHE A 16 8.35 -5.77 10.62
CA PHE A 16 9.69 -5.70 11.19
C PHE A 16 9.81 -4.43 12.04
N ALA A 17 10.46 -4.53 13.19
CA ALA A 17 10.69 -3.40 14.08
C ALA A 17 11.88 -2.53 13.66
N PHE A 18 12.56 -2.88 12.58
CA PHE A 18 13.69 -2.14 12.01
C PHE A 18 13.30 -1.46 10.70
N CYS A 19 14.19 -0.65 10.12
CA CYS A 19 13.91 0.10 8.89
C CYS A 19 12.63 0.94 8.96
N ASP A 20 12.43 1.64 10.06
CA ASP A 20 11.25 2.48 10.31
C ASP A 20 9.91 1.73 10.18
N GLY A 21 9.86 0.53 10.75
CA GLY A 21 8.65 -0.28 10.73
C GLY A 21 8.35 -0.90 9.38
N LEU A 22 9.37 -1.41 8.70
CA LEU A 22 9.23 -2.11 7.42
C LEU A 22 8.13 -3.17 7.46
N GLU A 23 7.23 -3.10 6.50
CA GLU A 23 6.24 -4.15 6.26
C GLU A 23 6.47 -4.80 4.89
N ALA A 24 6.03 -6.05 4.73
CA ALA A 24 6.11 -6.74 3.45
C ALA A 24 4.94 -7.71 3.23
N LEU A 25 4.57 -7.89 1.95
CA LEU A 25 3.54 -8.83 1.52
C LEU A 25 4.12 -9.81 0.50
N SER A 26 4.07 -11.10 0.79
CA SER A 26 4.32 -12.17 -0.16
C SER A 26 3.00 -12.78 -0.61
N ALA A 27 2.76 -12.88 -1.90
CA ALA A 27 1.59 -13.51 -2.46
C ALA A 27 1.97 -14.50 -3.55
N ARG A 28 1.32 -15.67 -3.55
CA ARG A 28 1.50 -16.71 -4.57
C ARG A 28 0.17 -17.01 -5.24
N ASN A 29 0.17 -17.09 -6.57
CA ASN A 29 -1.02 -17.36 -7.37
C ASN A 29 -2.19 -16.45 -6.99
N HIS A 30 -1.90 -15.16 -6.74
CA HIS A 30 -2.89 -14.18 -6.37
C HIS A 30 -3.81 -13.87 -7.55
N LYS A 31 -5.13 -13.90 -7.31
CA LYS A 31 -6.17 -13.70 -8.34
C LYS A 31 -7.18 -12.60 -7.98
N THR A 32 -7.05 -12.00 -6.79
CA THR A 32 -8.01 -11.01 -6.31
C THR A 32 -7.59 -9.62 -6.71
N PRO A 33 -8.42 -8.83 -7.40
CA PRO A 33 -8.07 -7.46 -7.75
C PRO A 33 -7.94 -6.59 -6.50
N PHE A 34 -6.97 -5.67 -6.52
CA PHE A 34 -6.92 -4.57 -5.58
C PHE A 34 -7.68 -3.38 -6.19
N PRO A 35 -8.65 -2.80 -5.45
CA PRO A 35 -9.36 -1.61 -5.92
C PRO A 35 -8.44 -0.40 -5.96
N SER A 36 -8.92 0.71 -6.51
CA SER A 36 -8.18 1.98 -6.42
C SER A 36 -7.93 2.37 -4.98
N HIS A 37 -6.66 2.56 -4.63
CA HIS A 37 -6.16 2.93 -3.29
C HIS A 37 -4.79 3.58 -3.44
N PHE A 38 -4.21 4.00 -2.33
CA PHE A 38 -2.84 4.50 -2.24
C PHE A 38 -2.21 4.03 -0.93
N HIS A 39 -0.91 4.16 -0.80
CA HIS A 39 -0.17 3.90 0.44
C HIS A 39 0.64 5.12 0.85
N PRO A 40 0.91 5.33 2.15
CA PRO A 40 1.85 6.37 2.59
C PRO A 40 3.32 5.99 2.32
N THR A 41 3.55 4.78 1.84
CA THR A 41 4.86 4.16 1.61
C THR A 41 5.18 4.07 0.11
N TYR A 42 6.45 3.92 -0.21
CA TYR A 42 6.85 3.34 -1.49
C TYR A 42 6.52 1.85 -1.48
N ASN A 43 5.83 1.37 -2.51
CA ASN A 43 5.62 -0.06 -2.69
C ASN A 43 6.58 -0.54 -3.76
N ILE A 44 7.60 -1.30 -3.36
CA ILE A 44 8.58 -1.89 -4.25
C ILE A 44 8.22 -3.36 -4.39
N THR A 45 7.71 -3.73 -5.56
CA THR A 45 7.12 -5.06 -5.80
C THR A 45 7.95 -5.84 -6.82
N LEU A 46 8.39 -7.02 -6.43
CA LEU A 46 9.08 -7.98 -7.29
C LEU A 46 8.06 -8.93 -7.91
N ILE A 47 8.01 -9.03 -9.23
CA ILE A 47 7.11 -9.94 -9.93
C ILE A 47 7.83 -11.26 -10.18
N TYR A 48 7.40 -12.32 -9.49
CA TYR A 48 8.02 -13.64 -9.59
C TYR A 48 7.43 -14.53 -10.68
N ASP A 49 6.12 -14.38 -10.92
CA ASP A 49 5.41 -15.17 -11.91
C ASP A 49 4.15 -14.44 -12.37
N GLY A 50 3.83 -14.54 -13.64
CA GLY A 50 2.69 -13.88 -14.27
C GLY A 50 2.98 -12.43 -14.67
N VAL A 51 1.91 -11.67 -14.83
CA VAL A 51 1.92 -10.25 -15.20
C VAL A 51 1.12 -9.46 -14.16
N PHE A 52 1.70 -8.39 -13.66
CA PHE A 52 1.03 -7.54 -12.69
C PHE A 52 0.58 -6.23 -13.34
N ASP A 53 -0.67 -6.21 -13.73
CA ASP A 53 -1.31 -5.02 -14.27
C ASP A 53 -1.55 -4.00 -13.16
N THR A 54 -1.09 -2.77 -13.36
CA THR A 54 -1.30 -1.67 -12.43
C THR A 54 -1.83 -0.46 -13.16
N LYS A 55 -3.07 -0.10 -12.84
CA LYS A 55 -3.72 1.09 -13.39
C LYS A 55 -3.38 2.29 -12.52
N LEU A 56 -2.63 3.23 -13.04
CA LEU A 56 -2.45 4.58 -12.49
C LEU A 56 -3.56 5.50 -12.99
N HIS A 57 -3.51 6.78 -12.60
CA HIS A 57 -4.51 7.77 -13.04
C HIS A 57 -4.53 7.93 -14.56
N ASP A 58 -3.37 7.99 -15.18
CA ASP A 58 -3.14 8.39 -16.58
C ASP A 58 -2.75 7.22 -17.50
N ARG A 59 -2.37 6.08 -16.94
CA ARG A 59 -1.83 4.96 -17.71
C ARG A 59 -2.05 3.60 -17.05
N LEU A 60 -1.98 2.57 -17.87
CA LEU A 60 -1.88 1.17 -17.43
C LEU A 60 -0.41 0.73 -17.53
N LEU A 61 0.14 0.28 -16.42
CA LEU A 61 1.45 -0.36 -16.36
C LEU A 61 1.27 -1.87 -16.48
N ILE A 62 2.14 -2.49 -17.24
CA ILE A 62 2.21 -3.94 -17.37
C ILE A 62 3.59 -4.36 -16.89
N ALA A 63 3.65 -5.01 -15.72
CA ALA A 63 4.89 -5.48 -15.13
C ALA A 63 5.00 -7.00 -15.30
N PRO A 64 5.87 -7.49 -16.18
CA PRO A 64 6.06 -8.92 -16.41
C PRO A 64 6.90 -9.56 -15.30
N THR A 65 6.99 -10.88 -15.30
CA THR A 65 7.92 -11.65 -14.48
C THR A 65 9.35 -11.10 -14.63
N GLY A 66 10.02 -10.87 -13.49
CA GLY A 66 11.36 -10.29 -13.43
C GLY A 66 11.39 -8.77 -13.34
N ALA A 67 10.26 -8.09 -13.49
CA ALA A 67 10.16 -6.64 -13.30
C ALA A 67 10.10 -6.25 -11.83
N ILE A 68 10.60 -5.05 -11.52
CA ILE A 68 10.40 -4.32 -10.27
C ILE A 68 9.34 -3.26 -10.54
N LEU A 69 8.19 -3.38 -9.91
CA LEU A 69 7.12 -2.39 -9.98
C LEU A 69 7.19 -1.47 -8.77
N ILE A 70 7.20 -0.16 -8.98
CA ILE A 70 7.27 0.83 -7.92
C ILE A 70 6.06 1.75 -7.99
N THR A 71 5.33 1.91 -6.88
CA THR A 71 4.37 2.99 -6.70
C THR A 71 4.90 3.94 -5.63
N ASN A 72 4.85 5.24 -5.93
CA ASN A 72 5.31 6.28 -5.01
C ASN A 72 4.30 6.48 -3.87
N PRO A 73 4.72 7.07 -2.74
CA PRO A 73 3.80 7.46 -1.68
C PRO A 73 2.66 8.30 -2.22
N LEU A 74 1.44 8.02 -1.76
CA LEU A 74 0.20 8.68 -2.17
C LEU A 74 -0.16 8.56 -3.66
N GLU A 75 0.57 7.77 -4.43
CA GLU A 75 0.25 7.49 -5.83
C GLU A 75 -0.91 6.51 -5.92
N ILE A 76 -2.03 6.98 -6.49
CA ILE A 76 -3.25 6.19 -6.60
C ILE A 76 -3.08 5.13 -7.67
N HIS A 77 -3.36 3.90 -7.27
CA HIS A 77 -3.26 2.76 -8.17
C HIS A 77 -4.35 1.73 -7.89
N ALA A 78 -4.60 0.89 -8.88
CA ALA A 78 -5.46 -0.30 -8.79
C ALA A 78 -4.77 -1.43 -9.52
N ASN A 79 -5.00 -2.65 -9.08
CA ASN A 79 -4.50 -3.83 -9.77
C ASN A 79 -5.69 -4.66 -10.28
N PRO A 80 -6.20 -4.34 -11.47
CA PRO A 80 -7.28 -5.11 -12.08
C PRO A 80 -6.73 -6.45 -12.56
N PHE A 81 -7.46 -7.53 -12.28
CA PHE A 81 -7.17 -8.82 -12.89
C PHE A 81 -8.03 -9.01 -14.13
N GLN A 82 -7.43 -9.53 -15.19
CA GLN A 82 -8.14 -9.88 -16.42
C GLN A 82 -8.22 -11.41 -16.54
N GLY A 83 -9.44 -11.94 -16.58
CA GLY A 83 -9.69 -13.37 -16.75
C GLY A 83 -9.20 -14.23 -15.58
N ASP A 84 -8.69 -15.43 -15.89
CA ASP A 84 -8.16 -16.41 -14.93
C ASP A 84 -6.67 -16.25 -14.62
N SER A 85 -6.06 -15.12 -14.98
CA SER A 85 -4.65 -14.85 -14.71
C SER A 85 -4.37 -14.83 -13.21
N SER A 86 -3.16 -15.22 -12.84
CA SER A 86 -2.66 -15.11 -11.47
C SER A 86 -1.27 -14.50 -11.50
N VAL A 87 -0.88 -13.89 -10.39
CA VAL A 87 0.45 -13.32 -10.22
C VAL A 87 1.06 -13.76 -8.88
N SER A 88 2.36 -14.02 -8.90
CA SER A 88 3.15 -14.25 -7.67
C SER A 88 4.13 -13.11 -7.50
N PHE A 89 4.13 -12.48 -6.32
CA PHE A 89 4.91 -11.28 -6.07
C PHE A 89 5.34 -11.16 -4.61
N PHE A 90 6.32 -10.27 -4.39
CA PHE A 90 6.72 -9.81 -3.07
C PHE A 90 6.78 -8.29 -3.07
N THR A 91 6.07 -7.64 -2.16
CA THR A 91 6.06 -6.18 -2.01
C THR A 91 6.74 -5.78 -0.71
N PHE A 92 7.68 -4.85 -0.79
CA PHE A 92 8.21 -4.10 0.35
C PHE A 92 7.42 -2.79 0.47
N TYR A 93 6.96 -2.47 1.67
CA TYR A 93 6.37 -1.18 2.01
C TYR A 93 7.42 -0.35 2.75
N ILE A 94 8.04 0.58 2.04
CA ILE A 94 9.16 1.39 2.54
C ILE A 94 8.64 2.77 2.90
N SER A 95 8.88 3.22 4.15
CA SER A 95 8.52 4.58 4.55
C SER A 95 9.34 5.62 3.74
N PRO A 96 8.77 6.81 3.47
CA PRO A 96 9.52 7.90 2.86
C PRO A 96 10.77 8.26 3.66
N ASP A 97 10.65 8.37 4.98
CA ASP A 97 11.77 8.74 5.86
C ASP A 97 12.93 7.74 5.78
N PHE A 98 12.63 6.44 5.71
CA PHE A 98 13.67 5.43 5.54
C PHE A 98 14.31 5.46 4.14
N LEU A 99 13.52 5.69 3.09
CA LEU A 99 14.10 5.81 1.73
C LEU A 99 14.95 7.08 1.60
N ASP A 100 14.50 8.20 2.16
CA ASP A 100 15.28 9.44 2.21
C ASP A 100 16.59 9.22 2.98
N TYR A 101 16.56 8.53 4.13
CA TYR A 101 17.76 8.13 4.87
C TYR A 101 18.72 7.26 4.00
N CYS A 102 18.18 6.37 3.16
CA CYS A 102 18.98 5.59 2.23
C CYS A 102 19.57 6.43 1.08
N ASN A 103 18.99 7.59 0.79
CA ASN A 103 19.35 8.50 -0.31
C ASN A 103 20.01 9.80 0.19
N ASP A 104 20.83 9.73 1.24
CA ASP A 104 21.56 10.86 1.84
C ASP A 104 20.65 12.03 2.27
N GLY A 105 19.47 11.72 2.78
CA GLY A 105 18.47 12.68 3.25
C GLY A 105 17.71 13.39 2.12
N LYS A 106 17.80 12.92 0.87
CA LYS A 106 17.14 13.53 -0.28
C LYS A 106 15.89 12.75 -0.68
N PRO A 107 14.72 13.41 -0.76
CA PRO A 107 13.52 12.76 -1.26
C PRO A 107 13.69 12.33 -2.71
N VAL A 108 13.15 11.18 -3.04
CA VAL A 108 13.21 10.60 -4.38
C VAL A 108 11.82 10.32 -4.92
N ARG A 109 11.65 10.46 -6.23
CA ARG A 109 10.45 10.03 -6.95
C ARG A 109 10.84 9.08 -8.08
N PHE A 110 10.05 8.04 -8.28
CA PHE A 110 10.23 7.13 -9.41
C PHE A 110 9.23 7.48 -10.50
N ASN A 111 9.73 8.08 -11.60
CA ASN A 111 8.89 8.43 -12.76
C ASN A 111 8.65 7.22 -13.66
N GLN A 112 9.60 6.29 -13.68
CA GLN A 112 9.45 4.98 -14.31
C GLN A 112 8.99 3.97 -13.25
N ASN A 113 7.71 3.61 -13.28
CA ASN A 113 7.09 2.74 -12.29
C ASN A 113 7.37 1.24 -12.52
N SER A 114 7.73 0.82 -13.74
CA SER A 114 8.12 -0.57 -14.05
C SER A 114 9.55 -0.58 -14.56
N ILE A 115 10.42 -1.32 -13.87
CA ILE A 115 11.88 -1.32 -14.06
C ILE A 115 12.31 -2.75 -14.36
N GLU A 116 13.11 -2.92 -15.43
CA GLU A 116 13.78 -4.16 -15.77
C GLU A 116 15.29 -4.02 -15.48
N ASP A 117 15.66 -4.23 -14.23
CA ASP A 117 17.06 -4.25 -13.75
C ASP A 117 17.32 -5.59 -13.05
N ILE A 118 17.91 -6.52 -13.78
CA ILE A 118 18.15 -7.90 -13.34
C ILE A 118 19.03 -7.93 -12.08
N ALA A 119 20.02 -7.06 -11.99
CA ALA A 119 20.92 -7.03 -10.84
C ALA A 119 20.21 -6.54 -9.57
N LEU A 120 19.45 -5.45 -9.65
CA LEU A 120 18.62 -4.95 -8.55
C LEU A 120 17.52 -5.92 -8.17
N PHE A 121 16.87 -6.56 -9.15
CA PHE A 121 15.88 -7.59 -8.87
C PHE A 121 16.49 -8.73 -8.05
N ALA A 122 17.68 -9.22 -8.42
CA ALA A 122 18.36 -10.27 -7.69
C ALA A 122 18.75 -9.85 -6.25
N GLU A 123 19.25 -8.64 -6.05
CA GLU A 123 19.56 -8.09 -4.72
C GLU A 123 18.30 -7.99 -3.85
N LEU A 124 17.22 -7.41 -4.37
CA LEU A 124 15.93 -7.29 -3.67
C LEU A 124 15.30 -8.67 -3.40
N HIS A 125 15.44 -9.62 -4.34
CA HIS A 125 14.98 -10.98 -4.12
C HIS A 125 15.71 -11.66 -2.96
N GLN A 126 17.03 -11.49 -2.85
CA GLN A 126 17.80 -12.00 -1.70
C GLN A 126 17.30 -11.37 -0.40
N MET A 127 16.99 -10.06 -0.38
CA MET A 127 16.38 -9.39 0.78
C MET A 127 15.04 -10.00 1.15
N ALA A 128 14.15 -10.18 0.16
CA ALA A 128 12.85 -10.80 0.36
C ALA A 128 12.96 -12.23 0.94
N PHE A 129 13.94 -13.01 0.47
CA PHE A 129 14.21 -14.34 1.00
C PHE A 129 14.70 -14.29 2.46
N LYS A 130 15.68 -13.44 2.78
CA LYS A 130 16.22 -13.26 4.14
C LYS A 130 15.13 -12.81 5.12
N LEU A 131 14.31 -11.82 4.75
CA LEU A 131 13.16 -11.35 5.54
C LEU A 131 12.14 -12.45 5.79
N SER A 132 11.93 -13.33 4.81
CA SER A 132 10.98 -14.44 4.91
C SER A 132 11.45 -15.59 5.79
N THR A 133 12.75 -15.65 6.09
CA THR A 133 13.42 -16.76 6.82
C THR A 133 13.94 -16.39 8.20
N ASN A 134 13.56 -15.22 8.75
CA ASN A 134 14.01 -14.70 10.04
C ASN A 134 15.54 -14.62 10.18
N TYR A 135 16.23 -14.22 9.13
CA TYR A 135 17.66 -13.95 9.17
C TYR A 135 17.95 -12.72 10.06
N ALA A 136 19.13 -12.67 10.69
CA ALA A 136 19.51 -11.65 11.67
C ALA A 136 19.13 -10.21 11.25
N PRO A 137 18.21 -9.53 11.95
CA PRO A 137 17.65 -8.24 11.52
C PRO A 137 18.71 -7.12 11.36
N GLU A 138 19.70 -7.09 12.26
CA GLU A 138 20.72 -6.03 12.30
C GLU A 138 21.62 -5.98 11.06
N LEU A 139 21.85 -7.13 10.42
CA LEU A 139 22.61 -7.19 9.17
C LEU A 139 21.77 -6.80 7.96
N LEU A 140 20.47 -7.06 8.05
CA LEU A 140 19.53 -6.78 6.95
C LEU A 140 19.31 -5.29 6.70
N GLU A 141 19.33 -4.47 7.74
CA GLU A 141 19.11 -3.03 7.60
C GLU A 141 20.18 -2.39 6.70
N ASN A 142 21.46 -2.68 6.96
CA ASN A 142 22.56 -2.13 6.14
C ASN A 142 22.55 -2.64 4.70
N GLU A 143 22.22 -3.93 4.50
CA GLU A 143 22.11 -4.48 3.15
C GLU A 143 20.94 -3.86 2.39
N LEU A 144 19.78 -3.74 3.04
CA LEU A 144 18.59 -3.13 2.43
C LEU A 144 18.84 -1.65 2.10
N LYS A 145 19.49 -0.91 3.03
CA LYS A 145 19.92 0.47 2.79
C LYS A 145 20.78 0.59 1.54
N GLY A 146 21.79 -0.26 1.41
CA GLY A 146 22.67 -0.26 0.23
C GLY A 146 21.93 -0.56 -1.07
N THR A 147 20.99 -1.50 -1.04
CA THR A 147 20.18 -1.86 -2.22
C THR A 147 19.21 -0.75 -2.59
N LEU A 148 18.53 -0.11 -1.60
CA LEU A 148 17.63 1.01 -1.82
C LEU A 148 18.36 2.26 -2.31
N ALA A 149 19.58 2.54 -1.79
CA ALA A 149 20.43 3.61 -2.31
C ALA A 149 20.78 3.41 -3.79
N LYS A 150 21.13 2.17 -4.19
CA LYS A 150 21.35 1.84 -5.61
C LYS A 150 20.12 2.02 -6.47
N LEU A 151 18.94 1.61 -5.95
CA LEU A 151 17.66 1.79 -6.64
C LEU A 151 17.38 3.28 -6.86
N SER A 152 17.52 4.10 -5.82
CA SER A 152 17.32 5.56 -5.88
C SER A 152 18.31 6.22 -6.85
N PHE A 153 19.59 5.84 -6.81
CA PHE A 153 20.63 6.39 -7.68
C PHE A 153 20.40 6.07 -9.16
N ARG A 154 19.97 4.85 -9.48
CA ARG A 154 19.82 4.40 -10.88
C ARG A 154 18.50 4.82 -11.50
N HIS A 155 17.42 4.83 -10.74
CA HIS A 155 16.06 4.93 -11.24
C HIS A 155 15.26 6.05 -10.59
N GLY A 156 15.78 6.70 -9.54
CA GLY A 156 15.17 7.85 -8.90
C GLY A 156 15.32 9.12 -9.74
N SER A 157 14.39 10.03 -9.52
CA SER A 157 14.39 11.40 -10.06
C SER A 157 14.23 12.38 -8.92
N ASP A 158 14.70 13.60 -9.10
CA ASP A 158 14.49 14.66 -8.12
C ASP A 158 12.99 14.85 -7.85
N TYR A 159 12.64 15.02 -6.58
CA TYR A 159 11.29 15.25 -6.15
C TYR A 159 10.83 16.65 -6.57
N ILE A 160 9.87 16.71 -7.50
CA ILE A 160 9.18 17.99 -7.82
C ILE A 160 8.02 18.11 -6.84
N GLN A 161 8.09 19.07 -5.92
CA GLN A 161 7.00 19.35 -4.97
C GLN A 161 5.68 19.65 -5.70
N ILE A 162 4.60 19.02 -5.24
CA ILE A 162 3.24 19.34 -5.68
C ILE A 162 2.93 20.80 -5.27
N PRO A 163 2.27 21.61 -6.11
CA PRO A 163 1.93 22.99 -5.76
C PRO A 163 1.20 23.10 -4.44
N GLN A 164 1.65 23.99 -3.58
CA GLN A 164 1.21 24.15 -2.18
C GLN A 164 -0.30 24.44 -2.06
N GLU A 165 -0.91 25.09 -3.05
CA GLU A 165 -2.35 25.42 -3.08
C GLU A 165 -3.24 24.16 -3.16
N THR A 166 -2.83 23.14 -3.92
CA THR A 166 -3.55 21.88 -4.02
C THR A 166 -3.50 21.10 -2.69
N GLN A 167 -2.38 21.21 -1.99
CA GLN A 167 -2.15 20.55 -0.72
C GLN A 167 -2.94 21.18 0.45
N LEU A 168 -3.13 22.49 0.43
CA LEU A 168 -3.92 23.22 1.45
C LEU A 168 -5.40 22.87 1.42
N LEU A 169 -6.02 22.82 0.24
CA LEU A 169 -7.42 22.38 0.08
C LEU A 169 -7.66 20.95 0.60
N PHE A 170 -6.67 20.09 0.45
CA PHE A 170 -6.72 18.72 0.98
C PHE A 170 -6.50 18.67 2.48
N ASN A 171 -5.55 19.43 3.01
CA ASN A 171 -5.26 19.46 4.44
C ASN A 171 -6.48 19.92 5.25
N GLU A 172 -7.26 20.88 4.77
CA GLU A 172 -8.52 21.28 5.40
C GLU A 172 -9.59 20.19 5.35
N LEU A 173 -9.69 19.47 4.22
CA LEU A 173 -10.59 18.32 4.07
C LEU A 173 -10.16 17.14 4.94
N PHE A 174 -8.85 16.99 5.19
CA PHE A 174 -8.25 15.86 5.89
C PHE A 174 -8.01 16.10 7.38
N ALA A 175 -8.00 17.36 7.81
CA ALA A 175 -7.86 17.75 9.22
C ALA A 175 -9.15 17.55 10.02
N THR A 176 -10.28 17.33 9.38
CA THR A 176 -11.54 17.03 10.07
C THR A 176 -11.58 15.57 10.47
N ASP A 177 -11.92 15.30 11.72
CA ASP A 177 -12.09 13.96 12.30
C ASP A 177 -13.29 13.26 11.66
N TYR A 178 -13.09 12.69 10.45
CA TYR A 178 -14.14 12.05 9.65
C TYR A 178 -14.44 10.60 10.05
N PHE A 179 -14.00 10.18 11.24
CA PHE A 179 -14.26 8.83 11.72
C PHE A 179 -15.73 8.64 12.09
N GLU A 180 -16.47 9.68 12.46
CA GLU A 180 -17.87 9.56 12.91
C GLU A 180 -18.77 9.59 11.70
N LYS A 181 -19.05 9.76 10.77
CA LYS A 181 -20.01 9.75 9.65
C LYS A 181 -19.71 10.83 8.61
N PHE A 182 -18.89 10.48 7.65
CA PHE A 182 -18.75 11.32 6.47
C PHE A 182 -20.11 11.49 5.77
N SER A 183 -20.61 12.71 5.71
CA SER A 183 -21.77 13.08 4.93
C SER A 183 -21.33 13.80 3.65
N LEU A 184 -21.54 13.12 2.53
CA LEU A 184 -21.26 13.69 1.21
C LEU A 184 -22.01 15.02 0.98
N GLY A 185 -23.27 15.09 1.49
CA GLY A 185 -24.10 16.28 1.36
C GLY A 185 -23.54 17.48 2.13
N ASP A 186 -23.06 17.25 3.35
CA ASP A 186 -22.50 18.31 4.18
C ASP A 186 -21.14 18.77 3.66
N ALA A 187 -20.32 17.83 3.19
CA ALA A 187 -19.07 18.16 2.53
C ALA A 187 -19.30 19.04 1.27
N ALA A 188 -20.21 18.64 0.38
CA ALA A 188 -20.53 19.43 -0.81
C ALA A 188 -21.06 20.83 -0.48
N LYS A 189 -21.91 20.95 0.55
CA LYS A 189 -22.42 22.26 1.04
C LYS A 189 -21.30 23.17 1.54
N ARG A 190 -20.32 22.63 2.26
CA ARG A 190 -19.15 23.42 2.73
C ARG A 190 -18.37 24.05 1.58
N PHE A 191 -18.33 23.37 0.41
CA PHE A 191 -17.68 23.88 -0.81
C PHE A 191 -18.63 24.71 -1.70
N GLY A 192 -19.88 24.91 -1.30
CA GLY A 192 -20.86 25.67 -2.10
C GLY A 192 -21.19 25.02 -3.45
N ILE A 193 -21.05 23.69 -3.58
CA ILE A 193 -21.27 22.95 -4.82
C ILE A 193 -22.23 21.78 -4.60
N ASP A 194 -22.80 21.26 -5.68
CA ASP A 194 -23.62 20.05 -5.61
C ASP A 194 -22.77 18.79 -5.37
N LYS A 195 -23.40 17.74 -4.85
CA LYS A 195 -22.73 16.48 -4.47
C LYS A 195 -22.04 15.77 -5.64
N TYR A 196 -22.56 15.87 -6.85
CA TYR A 196 -21.96 15.21 -8.02
C TYR A 196 -20.73 15.95 -8.51
N LYS A 197 -20.76 17.29 -8.47
CA LYS A 197 -19.61 18.13 -8.74
C LYS A 197 -18.52 17.90 -7.69
N PHE A 198 -18.91 17.79 -6.41
CA PHE A 198 -17.96 17.46 -5.34
C PHE A 198 -17.31 16.10 -5.57
N ILE A 199 -18.07 15.03 -5.90
CA ILE A 199 -17.52 13.69 -6.18
C ILE A 199 -16.50 13.77 -7.33
N ARG A 200 -16.82 14.49 -8.43
CA ARG A 200 -15.88 14.62 -9.56
C ARG A 200 -14.60 15.33 -9.15
N LEU A 201 -14.72 16.52 -8.56
CA LEU A 201 -13.57 17.28 -8.10
C LEU A 201 -12.71 16.49 -7.12
N PHE A 202 -13.35 15.83 -6.15
CA PHE A 202 -12.65 14.99 -5.19
C PHE A 202 -11.90 13.84 -5.88
N LYS A 203 -12.57 13.16 -6.83
CA LYS A 203 -11.97 12.07 -7.60
C LYS A 203 -10.85 12.55 -8.52
N ASP A 204 -11.02 13.70 -9.18
CA ASP A 204 -10.00 14.29 -10.07
C ASP A 204 -8.76 14.66 -9.28
N GLN A 205 -8.93 15.09 -8.05
CA GLN A 205 -7.85 15.51 -7.16
C GLN A 205 -7.21 14.35 -6.38
N THR A 206 -8.02 13.39 -5.89
CA THR A 206 -7.53 12.29 -5.04
C THR A 206 -7.45 10.95 -5.79
N GLY A 207 -8.02 10.87 -7.01
CA GLY A 207 -8.21 9.62 -7.77
C GLY A 207 -9.22 8.65 -7.16
N LEU A 208 -9.73 8.94 -5.96
CA LEU A 208 -10.72 8.13 -5.26
C LEU A 208 -12.05 8.88 -5.12
N THR A 209 -13.15 8.14 -5.14
CA THR A 209 -14.41 8.73 -4.67
C THR A 209 -14.31 9.02 -3.17
N PRO A 210 -15.04 10.03 -2.63
CA PRO A 210 -15.02 10.35 -1.20
C PRO A 210 -15.27 9.12 -0.33
N ASN A 211 -16.27 8.30 -0.68
CA ASN A 211 -16.59 7.10 0.09
C ASN A 211 -15.42 6.10 0.15
N ASN A 212 -14.78 5.80 -0.98
CA ASN A 212 -13.63 4.89 -1.02
C ASN A 212 -12.43 5.46 -0.26
N TYR A 213 -12.22 6.77 -0.33
CA TYR A 213 -11.17 7.45 0.40
C TYR A 213 -11.36 7.29 1.92
N PHE A 214 -12.57 7.55 2.45
CA PHE A 214 -12.83 7.42 3.88
C PHE A 214 -12.81 5.96 4.35
N ILE A 215 -13.30 5.01 3.54
CA ILE A 215 -13.12 3.58 3.85
C ILE A 215 -11.62 3.25 3.94
N TYR A 216 -10.82 3.71 2.98
CA TYR A 216 -9.38 3.50 3.02
C TYR A 216 -8.75 4.08 4.30
N LYS A 217 -9.06 5.32 4.66
CA LYS A 217 -8.55 5.96 5.90
C LYS A 217 -8.94 5.16 7.16
N ARG A 218 -10.17 4.64 7.21
CA ARG A 218 -10.61 3.76 8.31
C ARG A 218 -9.80 2.46 8.35
N ILE A 219 -9.47 1.89 7.19
CA ILE A 219 -8.62 0.70 7.12
C ILE A 219 -7.21 1.01 7.65
N GLU A 220 -6.61 2.14 7.25
CA GLU A 220 -5.29 2.54 7.78
C GLU A 220 -5.33 2.74 9.31
N GLN A 221 -6.35 3.43 9.82
CA GLN A 221 -6.52 3.58 11.28
C GLN A 221 -6.74 2.24 11.98
N SER A 222 -7.46 1.32 11.35
CA SER A 222 -7.68 -0.01 11.92
C SER A 222 -6.39 -0.79 12.10
N LYS A 223 -5.37 -0.57 11.27
CA LYS A 223 -4.05 -1.20 11.43
C LYS A 223 -3.38 -0.78 12.73
N VAL A 224 -3.49 0.50 13.10
CA VAL A 224 -2.98 1.03 14.38
C VAL A 224 -3.71 0.37 15.54
N MET A 225 -5.05 0.34 15.50
CA MET A 225 -5.87 -0.26 16.56
C MET A 225 -5.62 -1.77 16.70
N LEU A 226 -5.38 -2.47 15.57
CA LEU A 226 -4.97 -3.88 15.60
C LEU A 226 -3.60 -4.08 16.27
N ALA A 227 -2.65 -3.17 16.01
CA ALA A 227 -1.34 -3.21 16.65
C ALA A 227 -1.41 -2.95 18.17
N GLU A 228 -2.40 -2.16 18.61
CA GLU A 228 -2.74 -1.94 20.04
C GLU A 228 -3.46 -3.13 20.66
N GLY A 229 -3.76 -4.18 19.91
CA GLY A 229 -4.42 -5.39 20.40
C GLY A 229 -5.94 -5.27 20.54
N ARG A 230 -6.57 -4.28 19.91
CA ARG A 230 -8.03 -4.10 19.97
C ARG A 230 -8.75 -5.22 19.18
N ASP A 231 -9.90 -5.63 19.66
CA ASP A 231 -10.72 -6.65 19.01
C ASP A 231 -11.46 -6.12 17.78
N LEU A 232 -11.80 -7.02 16.86
CA LEU A 232 -12.40 -6.67 15.56
C LEU A 232 -13.76 -6.00 15.68
N LEU A 233 -14.55 -6.35 16.72
CA LEU A 233 -15.89 -5.77 16.91
C LEU A 233 -15.78 -4.31 17.35
N SER A 234 -14.93 -4.04 18.32
CA SER A 234 -14.65 -2.68 18.79
C SER A 234 -14.12 -1.80 17.66
N ILE A 235 -13.15 -2.32 16.86
CA ILE A 235 -12.61 -1.60 15.70
C ILE A 235 -13.72 -1.29 14.69
N ALA A 236 -14.57 -2.27 14.35
CA ALA A 236 -15.64 -2.06 13.38
C ALA A 236 -16.64 -0.98 13.83
N ILE A 237 -17.00 -0.98 15.11
CA ILE A 237 -17.92 0.00 15.70
C ILE A 237 -17.30 1.39 15.71
N ASP A 238 -16.09 1.53 16.26
CA ASP A 238 -15.43 2.82 16.43
C ASP A 238 -15.09 3.51 15.12
N LEU A 239 -14.76 2.71 14.09
CA LEU A 239 -14.48 3.24 12.75
C LEU A 239 -15.73 3.36 11.86
N GLY A 240 -16.93 3.10 12.40
CA GLY A 240 -18.21 3.29 11.71
C GLY A 240 -18.42 2.34 10.54
N PHE A 241 -17.94 1.11 10.62
CA PHE A 241 -18.34 0.03 9.71
C PHE A 241 -19.72 -0.50 10.11
N TYR A 242 -20.46 -1.04 9.15
CA TYR A 242 -21.80 -1.56 9.40
C TYR A 242 -21.78 -2.77 10.37
N ASP A 243 -20.82 -3.66 10.17
CA ASP A 243 -20.54 -4.83 11.02
C ASP A 243 -19.08 -5.29 10.84
N VAL A 244 -18.69 -6.32 11.60
CA VAL A 244 -17.36 -6.93 11.52
C VAL A 244 -17.08 -7.55 10.13
N ALA A 245 -18.08 -8.13 9.50
CA ALA A 245 -17.92 -8.74 8.17
C ALA A 245 -17.65 -7.67 7.11
N HIS A 246 -18.36 -6.55 7.15
CA HIS A 246 -18.13 -5.38 6.30
C HIS A 246 -16.72 -4.84 6.49
N TYR A 247 -16.27 -4.67 7.74
CA TYR A 247 -14.91 -4.28 8.06
C TYR A 247 -13.87 -5.27 7.49
N CYS A 248 -13.99 -6.56 7.79
CA CYS A 248 -13.05 -7.57 7.33
C CYS A 248 -12.96 -7.67 5.81
N ASN A 249 -14.10 -7.54 5.11
CA ASN A 249 -14.14 -7.54 3.66
C ASN A 249 -13.40 -6.33 3.06
N HIS A 250 -13.61 -5.13 3.61
CA HIS A 250 -12.89 -3.95 3.17
C HIS A 250 -11.40 -4.02 3.52
N PHE A 251 -11.06 -4.46 4.72
CA PHE A 251 -9.66 -4.66 5.11
C PHE A 251 -8.95 -5.58 4.12
N LYS A 252 -9.50 -6.77 3.87
CA LYS A 252 -8.92 -7.71 2.91
C LYS A 252 -8.84 -7.14 1.50
N LYS A 253 -9.84 -6.36 1.09
CA LYS A 253 -9.89 -5.74 -0.24
C LYS A 253 -8.75 -4.74 -0.44
N PHE A 254 -8.41 -3.96 0.58
CA PHE A 254 -7.37 -2.92 0.50
C PHE A 254 -5.96 -3.45 0.84
N THR A 255 -5.85 -4.46 1.70
CA THR A 255 -4.55 -4.97 2.17
C THR A 255 -4.14 -6.31 1.53
N GLY A 256 -5.07 -6.98 0.84
CA GLY A 256 -4.85 -8.32 0.27
C GLY A 256 -4.99 -9.46 1.28
N ILE A 257 -5.06 -9.18 2.58
CA ILE A 257 -5.12 -10.16 3.68
C ILE A 257 -6.24 -9.83 4.67
N SER A 258 -6.65 -10.81 5.48
CA SER A 258 -7.62 -10.53 6.55
C SER A 258 -6.96 -9.82 7.75
N PRO A 259 -7.77 -9.11 8.60
CA PRO A 259 -7.25 -8.50 9.83
C PRO A 259 -6.55 -9.51 10.75
N MET A 260 -7.04 -10.72 10.84
CA MET A 260 -6.42 -11.77 11.66
C MET A 260 -5.04 -12.20 11.13
N VAL A 261 -4.87 -12.30 9.81
CA VAL A 261 -3.56 -12.57 9.20
C VAL A 261 -2.62 -11.39 9.46
N TYR A 262 -3.13 -10.17 9.38
CA TYR A 262 -2.36 -8.95 9.65
C TYR A 262 -1.86 -8.87 11.10
N THR A 263 -2.69 -9.25 12.10
CA THR A 263 -2.29 -9.26 13.51
C THR A 263 -1.34 -10.39 13.85
N SER A 264 -1.43 -11.54 13.17
CA SER A 264 -0.52 -12.68 13.38
C SER A 264 0.81 -12.54 12.64
N ALA A 265 1.01 -11.49 11.82
CA ALA A 265 2.26 -11.22 11.15
C ALA A 265 3.37 -10.87 12.18
N ARG A 266 4.52 -11.51 12.04
CA ARG A 266 5.73 -11.36 12.85
C ARG A 266 6.87 -10.97 11.95
#